data_bc5c966bd988fc559eb91e7b2ccc861b
#
_entry.id   bc5c966bd988fc559eb91e7b2ccc861b
#
_cell.length_a   1.000
_cell.length_b   1.000
_cell.length_c   1.000
_cell.angle_alpha   90.00
_cell.angle_beta   90.00
_cell.angle_gamma   90.00
#
_symmetry.space_group_name_H-M   'P 1'
#
loop_
_entity.id
_entity.type
_entity.pdbx_description
1 polymer ?
#
loop_
_entity_poly.entity_id
_entity_poly.type
_entity_poly.pdbx_seq_one_letter_code
_entity_poly.pdbx_strand_id
1 'polypeptide(L)'
;PLERVEIRNGSEVCSIHRPFDASDLGSRFRVIWSGAEYRGRGRQTSWKGRADFQHCRILKMKKINAWNHEKRLQTCGTKSVEWDAVTTGNFGGFDVWLEEGDDAELDLASNHGSLRIPLNQIDLEDHVLDAGGLERQIRVFRLPEINPHREIEHFFQIPLKSNQDNPLWVC
;
A
#
# COMPACT_ATOMS: atom_id res chain seq x y z
N PRO A 1 -13.95 -0.06 7.36
CA PRO A 1 -13.46 -1.44 7.46
C PRO A 1 -11.99 -1.45 7.86
N LEU A 2 -11.62 -2.43 8.69
CA LEU A 2 -10.24 -2.68 9.10
C LEU A 2 -9.51 -3.38 7.96
N GLU A 3 -8.32 -2.90 7.60
CA GLU A 3 -7.45 -3.56 6.64
C GLU A 3 -6.49 -4.49 7.35
N ARG A 4 -5.84 -3.98 8.40
CA ARG A 4 -4.89 -4.72 9.22
C ARG A 4 -4.70 -4.05 10.57
N VAL A 5 -4.13 -4.79 11.50
CA VAL A 5 -3.62 -4.30 12.78
C VAL A 5 -2.13 -4.59 12.83
N GLU A 6 -1.34 -3.59 13.14
CA GLU A 6 0.11 -3.73 13.35
C GLU A 6 0.43 -3.55 14.83
N ILE A 7 1.25 -4.44 15.36
CA ILE A 7 1.88 -4.26 16.66
C ILE A 7 3.33 -3.85 16.42
N ARG A 8 3.69 -2.72 17.00
CA ARG A 8 5.04 -2.16 16.87
C ARG A 8 5.72 -2.06 18.23
N ASN A 9 7.03 -2.31 18.23
CA ASN A 9 7.91 -2.01 19.35
C ASN A 9 8.84 -0.84 18.93
N GLY A 10 8.51 0.35 19.39
CA GLY A 10 9.10 1.59 18.86
C GLY A 10 8.74 1.79 17.40
N SER A 11 9.72 1.83 16.51
CA SER A 11 9.53 1.92 15.06
C SER A 11 9.46 0.56 14.35
N GLU A 12 9.80 -0.52 15.02
CA GLU A 12 9.85 -1.88 14.45
C GLU A 12 8.46 -2.51 14.45
N VAL A 13 8.04 -3.05 13.30
CA VAL A 13 6.81 -3.84 13.19
C VAL A 13 7.10 -5.25 13.70
N CYS A 14 6.46 -5.63 14.80
CA CYS A 14 6.62 -6.93 15.43
C CYS A 14 5.63 -7.98 14.91
N SER A 15 4.43 -7.54 14.56
CA SER A 15 3.38 -8.42 14.07
C SER A 15 2.36 -7.65 13.25
N ILE A 16 1.83 -8.32 12.23
CA ILE A 16 0.74 -7.83 11.39
C ILE A 16 -0.36 -8.89 11.38
N HIS A 17 -1.60 -8.46 11.57
CA HIS A 17 -2.76 -9.33 11.41
C HIS A 17 -3.80 -8.65 10.53
N ARG A 18 -4.36 -9.42 9.56
CA ARG A 18 -5.46 -9.00 8.71
C ARG A 18 -6.73 -9.74 9.11
N PRO A 19 -7.91 -9.10 9.07
CA PRO A 19 -9.18 -9.75 9.41
C PRO A 19 -9.72 -10.66 8.29
N PHE A 20 -8.95 -10.90 7.24
CA PHE A 20 -9.25 -11.73 6.08
C PHE A 20 -8.01 -12.53 5.69
N ASP A 21 -8.19 -13.62 4.98
CA ASP A 21 -7.11 -14.49 4.52
C ASP A 21 -7.00 -14.55 2.99
N ALA A 22 -6.09 -15.39 2.48
CA ALA A 22 -5.81 -15.50 1.06
C ALA A 22 -7.02 -15.99 0.25
N SER A 23 -7.95 -16.73 0.85
CA SER A 23 -9.15 -17.22 0.18
C SER A 23 -10.21 -16.13 -0.04
N ASP A 24 -10.11 -15.02 0.71
CA ASP A 24 -11.00 -13.87 0.59
C ASP A 24 -10.57 -12.88 -0.51
N LEU A 25 -9.35 -13.04 -1.02
CA LEU A 25 -8.78 -12.08 -1.98
C LEU A 25 -9.54 -12.11 -3.31
N GLY A 26 -9.84 -10.92 -3.80
CA GLY A 26 -10.55 -10.70 -5.05
C GLY A 26 -9.68 -10.09 -6.15
N SER A 27 -10.29 -9.45 -7.11
CA SER A 27 -9.64 -8.72 -8.21
C SER A 27 -9.12 -7.34 -7.82
N ARG A 28 -9.18 -6.97 -6.53
CA ARG A 28 -8.85 -5.66 -6.01
C ARG A 28 -7.41 -5.57 -5.55
N PHE A 29 -6.65 -4.69 -6.18
CA PHE A 29 -5.26 -4.38 -5.84
C PHE A 29 -5.17 -2.96 -5.28
N ARG A 30 -4.29 -2.77 -4.31
CA ARG A 30 -4.04 -1.48 -3.70
C ARG A 30 -2.61 -1.06 -3.89
N VAL A 31 -2.41 0.19 -4.32
CA VAL A 31 -1.12 0.86 -4.38
C VAL A 31 -1.18 2.05 -3.44
N ILE A 32 -0.29 2.08 -2.44
CA ILE A 32 -0.20 3.16 -1.45
C ILE A 32 1.24 3.67 -1.38
N TRP A 33 1.39 4.99 -1.42
CA TRP A 33 2.63 5.68 -1.10
C TRP A 33 2.50 6.41 0.24
N SER A 34 3.56 6.38 1.04
CA SER A 34 3.58 6.94 2.39
C SER A 34 5.00 7.30 2.83
N GLY A 35 5.10 7.91 4.03
CA GLY A 35 6.36 8.24 4.65
C GLY A 35 6.94 9.59 4.22
N ALA A 36 8.13 9.88 4.72
CA ALA A 36 8.82 11.14 4.49
C ALA A 36 10.34 10.95 4.52
N GLU A 37 11.08 11.89 3.96
CA GLU A 37 12.53 11.83 3.99
C GLU A 37 13.10 12.10 5.41
N TYR A 38 12.48 13.01 6.15
CA TYR A 38 12.88 13.40 7.50
C TYR A 38 11.68 13.86 8.34
N ARG A 39 11.90 14.02 9.65
CA ARG A 39 10.90 14.58 10.59
C ARG A 39 10.96 16.11 10.58
N GLY A 40 9.82 16.75 10.81
CA GLY A 40 9.72 18.19 11.04
C GLY A 40 8.89 18.94 10.01
N ARG A 41 9.02 20.27 10.04
CA ARG A 41 8.35 21.13 9.07
C ARG A 41 8.96 20.95 7.69
N GLY A 42 8.14 20.98 6.64
CA GLY A 42 8.60 20.82 5.26
C GLY A 42 8.86 19.34 4.84
N ARG A 43 8.39 18.36 5.63
CA ARG A 43 8.45 16.92 5.29
C ARG A 43 7.60 16.51 4.08
N GLN A 44 7.53 17.38 3.11
CA GLN A 44 6.78 17.14 1.88
C GLN A 44 7.51 16.13 1.00
N THR A 45 6.79 15.09 0.57
CA THR A 45 7.29 14.12 -0.40
C THR A 45 6.47 14.20 -1.67
N SER A 46 7.14 14.38 -2.82
CA SER A 46 6.52 14.33 -4.14
C SER A 46 6.53 12.90 -4.65
N TRP A 47 5.39 12.43 -5.13
CA TRP A 47 5.17 11.11 -5.69
C TRP A 47 4.69 11.26 -7.12
N LYS A 48 5.56 10.95 -8.07
CA LYS A 48 5.22 10.92 -9.49
C LYS A 48 5.44 9.52 -10.01
N GLY A 49 4.48 8.97 -10.72
CA GLY A 49 4.64 7.62 -11.22
C GLY A 49 3.52 7.14 -12.11
N ARG A 50 3.71 5.92 -12.57
CA ARG A 50 2.81 5.19 -13.41
C ARG A 50 2.81 3.73 -13.01
N ALA A 51 1.65 3.11 -13.01
CA ALA A 51 1.45 1.67 -12.87
C ALA A 51 0.78 1.15 -14.15
N ASP A 52 1.45 0.25 -14.82
CA ASP A 52 0.97 -0.44 -16.02
C ASP A 52 0.62 -1.88 -15.64
N PHE A 53 -0.64 -2.26 -15.86
CA PHE A 53 -1.17 -3.60 -15.60
C PHE A 53 -1.17 -4.36 -16.95
N GLN A 54 -0.08 -5.10 -17.19
CA GLN A 54 0.11 -5.86 -18.42
C GLN A 54 -0.85 -7.05 -18.45
N HIS A 55 -1.44 -7.33 -19.62
CA HIS A 55 -2.42 -8.40 -19.83
C HIS A 55 -3.67 -8.32 -18.94
N CYS A 56 -4.01 -7.10 -18.51
CA CYS A 56 -5.16 -6.80 -17.65
C CYS A 56 -6.04 -5.71 -18.23
N ARG A 57 -7.24 -5.62 -17.72
CA ARG A 57 -8.13 -4.49 -17.94
C ARG A 57 -8.59 -3.92 -16.59
N ILE A 58 -8.39 -2.62 -16.40
CA ILE A 58 -8.91 -1.90 -15.23
C ILE A 58 -10.41 -1.74 -15.40
N LEU A 59 -11.18 -2.39 -14.53
CA LEU A 59 -12.64 -2.30 -14.50
C LEU A 59 -13.10 -1.07 -13.71
N LYS A 60 -12.36 -0.75 -12.64
CA LYS A 60 -12.67 0.34 -11.72
C LYS A 60 -11.41 0.85 -11.04
N MET A 61 -11.39 2.14 -10.71
CA MET A 61 -10.36 2.75 -9.88
C MET A 61 -11.01 3.62 -8.81
N LYS A 62 -10.47 3.57 -7.59
CA LYS A 62 -10.87 4.42 -6.47
C LYS A 62 -9.63 5.11 -5.89
N LYS A 63 -9.69 6.43 -5.82
CA LYS A 63 -8.61 7.25 -5.22
C LYS A 63 -8.63 7.15 -3.69
N ILE A 64 -7.44 7.19 -3.09
CA ILE A 64 -7.24 7.18 -1.64
C ILE A 64 -6.51 8.48 -1.26
N ASN A 65 -7.10 9.27 -0.35
CA ASN A 65 -6.56 10.52 0.14
C ASN A 65 -6.11 11.52 -0.96
N ALA A 66 -6.83 11.56 -2.06
CA ALA A 66 -6.58 12.48 -3.16
C ALA A 66 -7.38 13.79 -2.97
N TRP A 67 -6.94 14.62 -2.03
CA TRP A 67 -7.63 15.86 -1.64
C TRP A 67 -7.40 17.03 -2.60
N ASN A 68 -6.24 17.06 -3.25
CA ASN A 68 -5.89 18.16 -4.13
C ASN A 68 -6.32 17.84 -5.57
N HIS A 69 -7.32 18.55 -6.06
CA HIS A 69 -7.84 18.41 -7.42
C HIS A 69 -6.85 18.83 -8.51
N GLU A 70 -5.86 19.66 -8.19
CA GLU A 70 -4.79 20.06 -9.11
C GLU A 70 -3.76 18.95 -9.33
N LYS A 71 -3.71 17.98 -8.43
CA LYS A 71 -2.79 16.84 -8.51
C LYS A 71 -3.42 15.70 -9.31
N ARG A 72 -2.60 15.17 -10.22
CA ARG A 72 -3.05 14.11 -11.12
C ARG A 72 -3.11 12.77 -10.41
N LEU A 73 -4.22 12.11 -10.45
CA LEU A 73 -4.37 10.68 -10.21
C LEU A 73 -5.51 10.19 -11.08
N GLN A 74 -5.18 9.48 -12.15
CA GLN A 74 -6.14 9.11 -13.19
C GLN A 74 -5.75 7.82 -13.90
N THR A 75 -6.74 7.16 -14.47
CA THR A 75 -6.50 6.08 -15.42
C THR A 75 -6.06 6.65 -16.77
N CYS A 76 -5.11 5.98 -17.41
CA CYS A 76 -4.66 6.24 -18.78
C CYS A 76 -5.01 5.03 -19.65
N GLY A 77 -6.09 5.14 -20.41
CA GLY A 77 -6.69 3.99 -21.09
C GLY A 77 -7.25 2.98 -20.11
N THR A 78 -7.19 1.70 -20.48
CA THR A 78 -7.76 0.59 -19.71
C THR A 78 -6.73 -0.22 -18.93
N LYS A 79 -5.45 0.15 -18.99
CA LYS A 79 -4.35 -0.67 -18.43
C LYS A 79 -3.44 0.06 -17.48
N SER A 80 -3.56 1.39 -17.37
CA SER A 80 -2.58 2.19 -16.65
C SER A 80 -3.22 3.18 -15.70
N VAL A 81 -2.49 3.49 -14.63
CA VAL A 81 -2.80 4.58 -13.70
C VAL A 81 -1.58 5.48 -13.59
N GLU A 82 -1.76 6.79 -13.72
CA GLU A 82 -0.72 7.80 -13.52
C GLU A 82 -1.05 8.70 -12.34
N TRP A 83 0.01 9.11 -11.64
CA TRP A 83 -0.14 10.06 -10.53
C TRP A 83 0.98 11.11 -10.47
N ASP A 84 0.60 12.27 -9.99
CA ASP A 84 1.46 13.34 -9.47
C ASP A 84 0.83 13.81 -8.17
N ALA A 85 1.36 13.36 -7.05
CA ALA A 85 0.81 13.55 -5.72
C ALA A 85 1.86 14.08 -4.76
N VAL A 86 1.41 14.61 -3.64
CA VAL A 86 2.26 15.09 -2.56
C VAL A 86 1.69 14.61 -1.23
N THR A 87 2.56 14.09 -0.38
CA THR A 87 2.23 13.77 1.01
C THR A 87 3.04 14.63 1.98
N THR A 88 2.51 14.86 3.17
CA THR A 88 3.15 15.63 4.23
C THR A 88 3.21 14.82 5.53
N GLY A 89 3.56 13.54 5.43
CA GLY A 89 3.57 12.57 6.52
C GLY A 89 2.26 11.77 6.65
N ASN A 90 1.31 11.98 5.73
CA ASN A 90 0.17 11.12 5.49
C ASN A 90 0.48 10.12 4.36
N PHE A 91 -0.52 9.41 3.92
CA PHE A 91 -0.42 8.51 2.76
C PHE A 91 -1.40 8.91 1.67
N GLY A 92 -1.13 8.46 0.46
CA GLY A 92 -2.03 8.54 -0.68
C GLY A 92 -1.95 7.27 -1.50
N GLY A 93 -2.84 7.11 -2.48
CA GLY A 93 -2.84 5.90 -3.30
C GLY A 93 -4.11 5.70 -4.08
N PHE A 94 -4.29 4.47 -4.53
CA PHE A 94 -5.49 4.05 -5.23
C PHE A 94 -5.76 2.55 -5.08
N ASP A 95 -7.02 2.19 -5.24
CA ASP A 95 -7.45 0.82 -5.49
C ASP A 95 -7.81 0.68 -6.96
N VAL A 96 -7.45 -0.45 -7.55
CA VAL A 96 -7.93 -0.89 -8.86
C VAL A 96 -8.57 -2.25 -8.76
N TRP A 97 -9.62 -2.47 -9.55
CA TRP A 97 -10.23 -3.77 -9.79
C TRP A 97 -9.85 -4.19 -11.20
N LEU A 98 -9.26 -5.35 -11.31
CA LEU A 98 -8.70 -5.85 -12.57
C LEU A 98 -9.48 -7.05 -13.09
N GLU A 99 -9.67 -7.10 -14.38
CA GLU A 99 -9.90 -8.32 -15.12
C GLU A 99 -8.53 -8.83 -15.59
N GLU A 100 -8.07 -9.89 -14.94
CA GLU A 100 -6.75 -10.47 -15.16
C GLU A 100 -6.79 -11.43 -16.36
N GLY A 101 -5.82 -11.31 -17.26
CA GLY A 101 -5.54 -12.29 -18.31
C GLY A 101 -4.38 -13.21 -17.91
N ASP A 102 -4.02 -14.10 -18.82
CA ASP A 102 -2.84 -14.95 -18.64
C ASP A 102 -1.57 -14.10 -18.55
N ASP A 103 -0.64 -14.52 -17.71
CA ASP A 103 0.65 -13.82 -17.49
C ASP A 103 0.49 -12.34 -17.09
N ALA A 104 -0.54 -12.03 -16.32
CA ALA A 104 -0.80 -10.68 -15.83
C ALA A 104 0.31 -10.19 -14.91
N GLU A 105 0.80 -8.96 -15.15
CA GLU A 105 1.93 -8.38 -14.45
C GLU A 105 1.69 -6.90 -14.16
N LEU A 106 2.15 -6.44 -13.00
CA LEU A 106 2.28 -5.03 -12.66
C LEU A 106 3.69 -4.56 -12.97
N ASP A 107 3.80 -3.50 -13.78
CA ASP A 107 5.01 -2.71 -13.97
C ASP A 107 4.77 -1.31 -13.39
N LEU A 108 5.39 -1.02 -12.25
CA LEU A 108 5.26 0.23 -11.54
C LEU A 108 6.58 1.00 -11.62
N ALA A 109 6.52 2.22 -12.14
CA ALA A 109 7.65 3.14 -12.18
C ALA A 109 7.30 4.45 -11.48
N SER A 110 8.21 4.96 -10.67
CA SER A 110 8.06 6.23 -9.97
C SER A 110 9.36 7.03 -9.93
N ASN A 111 9.27 8.28 -9.48
CA ASN A 111 10.46 9.09 -9.22
C ASN A 111 11.32 8.57 -8.04
N HIS A 112 10.90 7.52 -7.37
CA HIS A 112 11.63 6.88 -6.26
C HIS A 112 12.13 5.47 -6.60
N GLY A 113 11.89 4.97 -7.80
CA GLY A 113 12.29 3.65 -8.25
C GLY A 113 11.20 2.92 -9.03
N SER A 114 11.42 1.64 -9.28
CA SER A 114 10.49 0.80 -10.04
C SER A 114 10.32 -0.57 -9.39
N LEU A 115 9.19 -1.21 -9.67
CA LEU A 115 8.81 -2.51 -9.16
C LEU A 115 8.07 -3.27 -10.24
N ARG A 116 8.45 -4.52 -10.51
CA ARG A 116 7.76 -5.40 -11.45
C ARG A 116 7.38 -6.69 -10.75
N ILE A 117 6.10 -7.07 -10.82
CA ILE A 117 5.56 -8.19 -10.07
C ILE A 117 4.48 -8.89 -10.89
N PRO A 118 4.57 -10.22 -11.11
CA PRO A 118 3.44 -11.01 -11.59
C PRO A 118 2.23 -10.87 -10.64
N LEU A 119 1.03 -10.62 -11.15
CA LEU A 119 -0.13 -10.36 -10.30
C LEU A 119 -0.53 -11.56 -9.43
N ASN A 120 -0.24 -12.78 -9.88
CA ASN A 120 -0.48 -14.00 -9.09
C ASN A 120 0.46 -14.15 -7.88
N GLN A 121 1.50 -13.32 -7.76
CA GLN A 121 2.38 -13.23 -6.59
C GLN A 121 1.97 -12.14 -5.62
N ILE A 122 1.03 -11.27 -6.01
CA ILE A 122 0.52 -10.22 -5.12
C ILE A 122 -0.63 -10.79 -4.30
N ASP A 123 -0.38 -10.95 -3.02
CA ASP A 123 -1.30 -11.53 -2.05
C ASP A 123 -1.53 -10.60 -0.84
N LEU A 124 -1.62 -11.19 0.36
CA LEU A 124 -1.78 -10.47 1.62
C LEU A 124 -0.53 -9.70 2.05
N GLU A 125 0.64 -10.14 1.62
CA GLU A 125 1.89 -9.48 2.00
C GLU A 125 2.13 -8.24 1.15
N ASP A 126 2.75 -7.24 1.77
CA ASP A 126 3.08 -6.00 1.08
C ASP A 126 4.33 -6.21 0.21
N HIS A 127 4.21 -6.01 -1.09
CA HIS A 127 5.35 -5.79 -1.96
C HIS A 127 5.79 -4.34 -1.83
N VAL A 128 7.01 -4.12 -1.35
CA VAL A 128 7.49 -2.79 -0.94
C VAL A 128 8.57 -2.30 -1.90
N LEU A 129 8.34 -1.14 -2.49
CA LEU A 129 9.36 -0.31 -3.09
C LEU A 129 9.84 0.69 -2.03
N ASP A 130 10.98 0.39 -1.40
CA ASP A 130 11.60 1.26 -0.40
C ASP A 130 12.24 2.47 -1.09
N ALA A 131 11.88 3.65 -0.64
CA ALA A 131 12.41 4.93 -1.09
C ALA A 131 13.27 5.62 0.00
N GLY A 132 13.64 4.88 1.05
CA GLY A 132 14.47 5.36 2.16
C GLY A 132 13.74 6.30 3.12
N GLY A 133 14.51 7.06 3.89
CA GLY A 133 13.95 8.04 4.83
C GLY A 133 13.19 7.41 6.00
N LEU A 134 12.06 8.00 6.35
CA LEU A 134 11.18 7.55 7.42
C LEU A 134 9.99 6.79 6.83
N GLU A 135 10.19 5.49 6.57
CA GLU A 135 9.20 4.61 5.93
C GLU A 135 8.63 5.23 4.64
N ARG A 136 9.48 5.94 3.89
CA ARG A 136 9.11 6.46 2.58
C ARG A 136 9.11 5.30 1.59
N GLN A 137 7.92 4.90 1.15
CA GLN A 137 7.74 3.66 0.40
C GLN A 137 6.47 3.67 -0.46
N ILE A 138 6.47 2.83 -1.48
CA ILE A 138 5.26 2.44 -2.20
C ILE A 138 4.99 0.98 -1.84
N ARG A 139 3.78 0.68 -1.43
CA ARG A 139 3.34 -0.68 -1.10
C ARG A 139 2.25 -1.12 -2.05
N VAL A 140 2.35 -2.37 -2.51
CA VAL A 140 1.37 -3.02 -3.37
C VAL A 140 0.92 -4.32 -2.70
N PHE A 141 -0.38 -4.52 -2.61
CA PHE A 141 -0.98 -5.73 -2.06
C PHE A 141 -2.39 -5.95 -2.57
N ARG A 142 -2.89 -7.18 -2.40
CA ARG A 142 -4.23 -7.59 -2.84
C ARG A 142 -5.23 -7.50 -1.70
N LEU A 143 -6.49 -7.24 -2.02
CA LEU A 143 -7.57 -7.06 -1.06
C LEU A 143 -8.80 -7.87 -1.46
N PRO A 144 -9.67 -8.20 -0.49
CA PRO A 144 -11.02 -8.66 -0.79
C PRO A 144 -11.80 -7.64 -1.62
N GLU A 145 -12.72 -8.13 -2.44
CA GLU A 145 -13.68 -7.26 -3.16
C GLU A 145 -14.44 -6.37 -2.20
N ILE A 146 -14.94 -6.96 -1.13
CA ILE A 146 -15.65 -6.30 -0.06
C ILE A 146 -14.99 -6.70 1.26
N ASN A 147 -14.62 -5.73 2.05
CA ASN A 147 -14.14 -5.95 3.41
C ASN A 147 -15.21 -5.49 4.41
N PRO A 148 -15.97 -6.40 5.02
CA PRO A 148 -17.01 -6.06 5.99
C PRO A 148 -16.47 -5.82 7.39
N HIS A 149 -15.23 -6.22 7.68
CA HIS A 149 -14.66 -6.23 9.02
C HIS A 149 -14.49 -4.81 9.57
N ARG A 150 -15.05 -4.56 10.74
CA ARG A 150 -14.96 -3.28 11.47
C ARG A 150 -14.35 -3.43 12.85
N GLU A 151 -14.33 -4.67 13.32
CA GLU A 151 -13.82 -5.07 14.63
C GLU A 151 -12.95 -6.30 14.43
N ILE A 152 -11.97 -6.47 15.28
CA ILE A 152 -11.09 -7.62 15.31
C ILE A 152 -10.70 -7.90 16.75
N GLU A 153 -10.67 -9.19 17.09
CA GLU A 153 -10.09 -9.68 18.33
C GLU A 153 -8.97 -10.65 17.96
N HIS A 154 -7.76 -10.36 18.39
CA HIS A 154 -6.61 -11.21 18.11
C HIS A 154 -5.60 -11.15 19.25
N PHE A 155 -4.99 -12.29 19.56
CA PHE A 155 -3.93 -12.40 20.55
C PHE A 155 -2.56 -12.39 19.88
N PHE A 156 -1.74 -11.42 20.24
CA PHE A 156 -0.38 -11.31 19.75
C PHE A 156 0.62 -11.79 20.78
N GLN A 157 1.55 -12.61 20.37
CA GLN A 157 2.71 -12.97 21.16
C GLN A 157 3.92 -12.21 20.64
N ILE A 158 4.47 -11.32 21.46
CA ILE A 158 5.54 -10.39 21.05
C ILE A 158 6.77 -10.67 21.89
N PRO A 159 7.95 -10.94 21.26
CA PRO A 159 9.20 -11.04 21.98
C PRO A 159 9.62 -9.64 22.48
N LEU A 160 9.82 -9.52 23.78
CA LEU A 160 10.35 -8.29 24.38
C LEU A 160 11.89 -8.31 24.39
N LYS A 161 12.48 -7.18 24.12
CA LYS A 161 13.96 -6.99 24.20
C LYS A 161 14.38 -6.89 25.66
N SER A 162 15.32 -7.72 26.09
CA SER A 162 15.85 -7.71 27.45
C SER A 162 16.65 -6.43 27.70
N ASN A 163 16.50 -5.87 28.91
CA ASN A 163 17.23 -4.68 29.38
C ASN A 163 17.04 -3.41 28.52
N GLN A 164 15.91 -3.29 27.84
CA GLN A 164 15.52 -2.11 27.04
C GLN A 164 14.08 -1.76 27.28
N ASP A 165 13.72 -0.50 27.04
CA ASP A 165 12.32 -0.09 26.96
C ASP A 165 11.68 -0.74 25.72
N ASN A 166 10.46 -1.23 25.91
CA ASN A 166 9.67 -1.85 24.86
C ASN A 166 8.37 -1.06 24.69
N PRO A 167 8.39 0.12 24.05
CA PRO A 167 7.19 0.91 23.84
C PRO A 167 6.33 0.26 22.76
N LEU A 168 5.29 -0.45 23.17
CA LEU A 168 4.37 -1.14 22.27
C LEU A 168 3.27 -0.19 21.78
N TRP A 169 2.99 -0.25 20.48
CA TRP A 169 1.94 0.52 19.80
C TRP A 169 1.06 -0.40 18.97
N VAL A 170 -0.22 -0.08 18.93
CA VAL A 170 -1.22 -0.70 18.04
C VAL A 170 -1.60 0.32 16.98
N CYS A 171 -1.48 -0.05 15.69
CA CYS A 171 -1.81 0.79 14.55
C CYS A 171 -2.84 0.11 13.63
#